data_a25f4089eb424005824d0812ba45d9cd
#
_entry.id   a25f4089eb424005824d0812ba45d9cd
#
_cell.length_a   1.000
_cell.length_b   1.000
_cell.length_c   1.000
_cell.angle_alpha   90.00
_cell.angle_beta   90.00
_cell.angle_gamma   90.00
#
_symmetry.space_group_name_H-M   'P 1'
#
loop_
_entity.id
_entity.type
_entity.pdbx_description
1 polymer ?
#
loop_
_entity_poly.entity_id
_entity_poly.type
_entity_poly.pdbx_seq_one_letter_code
_entity_poly.pdbx_strand_id
1 'polypeptide(L)'
;MIVQPAAFLRTTLPLDLSGLAGLDSGRYHSIWLPDHMVSFWPDSIWTPEFTDLATASPSPHRHLDGLAVAAAAAVLTERVPLVSAVVDTVRRHPAMLAQTALTIDHLANGRFILGLGSGESENTLPYGFDFSRSVSRFEEALAVIQLLWRSDGPVDFDGQF
;
A
#
# COMPACT_ATOMS: atom_id res chain seq x y z
N MET A 1 24.27 12.25 -12.77
CA MET A 1 23.24 11.38 -12.17
C MET A 1 21.90 12.02 -12.48
N ILE A 2 21.04 11.35 -13.27
CA ILE A 2 19.68 11.83 -13.54
C ILE A 2 18.78 11.25 -12.43
N VAL A 3 18.17 12.13 -11.64
CA VAL A 3 17.18 11.73 -10.61
C VAL A 3 15.83 11.58 -11.31
N GLN A 4 15.27 10.38 -11.31
CA GLN A 4 13.91 10.13 -11.79
C GLN A 4 12.93 10.25 -10.62
N PRO A 5 11.83 11.01 -10.76
CA PRO A 5 10.83 11.11 -9.70
C PRO A 5 10.02 9.82 -9.57
N ALA A 6 9.44 9.60 -8.39
CA ALA A 6 8.36 8.64 -8.20
C ALA A 6 7.02 9.31 -8.56
N ALA A 7 6.07 8.51 -9.05
CA ALA A 7 4.68 8.93 -9.24
C ALA A 7 3.80 8.34 -8.11
N PHE A 8 2.77 9.06 -7.71
CA PHE A 8 1.72 8.53 -6.83
C PHE A 8 0.50 8.12 -7.66
N LEU A 9 0.05 6.88 -7.47
CA LEU A 9 -1.25 6.42 -7.94
C LEU A 9 -2.25 6.54 -6.81
N ARG A 10 -3.30 7.33 -7.02
CA ARG A 10 -4.34 7.48 -6.01
C ARG A 10 -5.14 6.20 -5.84
N THR A 11 -5.32 5.78 -4.60
CA THR A 11 -6.16 4.65 -4.20
C THR A 11 -7.51 5.13 -3.64
N THR A 12 -8.05 6.24 -4.17
CA THR A 12 -9.31 6.83 -3.75
C THR A 12 -10.34 6.82 -4.87
N LEU A 13 -11.62 6.92 -4.51
CA LEU A 13 -12.71 7.06 -5.47
C LEU A 13 -12.82 8.51 -6.01
N PRO A 14 -13.16 8.69 -7.31
CA PRO A 14 -13.26 7.63 -8.31
C PRO A 14 -11.89 7.06 -8.67
N LEU A 15 -11.80 5.74 -8.82
CA LEU A 15 -10.56 5.11 -9.28
C LEU A 15 -10.38 5.35 -10.79
N ASP A 16 -9.25 5.93 -11.14
CA ASP A 16 -8.86 6.12 -12.54
C ASP A 16 -7.49 5.50 -12.80
N LEU A 17 -7.46 4.46 -13.60
CA LEU A 17 -6.25 3.75 -14.01
C LEU A 17 -5.82 4.08 -15.44
N SER A 18 -6.54 4.97 -16.15
CA SER A 18 -6.27 5.32 -17.56
C SER A 18 -4.90 5.96 -17.77
N GLY A 19 -4.38 6.64 -16.73
CA GLY A 19 -3.04 7.28 -16.76
C GLY A 19 -1.85 6.34 -16.60
N LEU A 20 -2.07 5.05 -16.26
CA LEU A 20 -0.97 4.11 -15.94
C LEU A 20 0.03 3.93 -17.08
N ALA A 21 -0.43 3.87 -18.34
CA ALA A 21 0.45 3.75 -19.50
C ALA A 21 1.43 4.94 -19.60
N GLY A 22 0.99 6.13 -19.24
CA GLY A 22 1.84 7.32 -19.16
C GLY A 22 2.86 7.25 -18.04
N LEU A 23 2.49 6.67 -16.90
CA LEU A 23 3.38 6.44 -15.76
C LEU A 23 4.42 5.35 -16.06
N ASP A 24 4.05 4.34 -16.88
CA ASP A 24 4.94 3.25 -17.31
C ASP A 24 5.91 3.65 -18.45
N SER A 25 5.92 4.90 -18.86
CA SER A 25 6.69 5.43 -20.00
C SER A 25 8.22 5.48 -19.81
N GLY A 26 8.73 5.14 -18.62
CA GLY A 26 10.14 5.23 -18.26
C GLY A 26 10.57 6.61 -17.73
N ARG A 27 9.62 7.54 -17.56
CA ARG A 27 9.87 8.87 -16.96
C ARG A 27 9.96 8.83 -15.44
N TYR A 28 9.34 7.81 -14.83
CA TYR A 28 9.29 7.63 -13.38
C TYR A 28 10.10 6.41 -12.96
N HIS A 29 10.77 6.54 -11.82
CA HIS A 29 11.50 5.44 -11.21
C HIS A 29 10.56 4.36 -10.65
N SER A 30 9.43 4.77 -10.08
CA SER A 30 8.46 3.88 -9.44
C SER A 30 7.08 4.54 -9.34
N ILE A 31 6.04 3.73 -9.18
CA ILE A 31 4.67 4.16 -8.84
C ILE A 31 4.39 3.75 -7.40
N TRP A 32 3.97 4.71 -6.58
CA TRP A 32 3.69 4.53 -5.17
C TRP A 32 2.18 4.52 -4.92
N LEU A 33 1.73 3.52 -4.18
CA LEU A 33 0.32 3.28 -3.88
C LEU A 33 0.10 3.34 -2.35
N PRO A 34 -0.63 4.34 -1.85
CA PRO A 34 -0.99 4.41 -0.43
C PRO A 34 -2.03 3.35 -0.07
N ASP A 35 -2.05 2.94 1.19
CA ASP A 35 -3.03 1.99 1.74
C ASP A 35 -3.64 2.54 3.03
N HIS A 36 -4.64 3.38 2.89
CA HIS A 36 -5.39 3.99 3.99
C HIS A 36 -6.84 3.53 4.00
N MET A 37 -7.50 3.59 5.16
CA MET A 37 -8.95 3.49 5.30
C MET A 37 -9.60 4.87 5.36
N VAL A 38 -8.90 5.83 5.97
CA VAL A 38 -9.27 7.24 6.01
C VAL A 38 -8.06 8.10 5.71
N SER A 39 -8.29 9.31 5.23
CA SER A 39 -7.25 10.32 5.06
C SER A 39 -6.96 11.03 6.38
N PHE A 40 -5.75 11.51 6.55
CA PHE A 40 -5.37 12.43 7.63
C PHE A 40 -5.88 13.87 7.39
N TRP A 41 -6.43 14.18 6.21
CA TRP A 41 -7.08 15.47 5.93
C TRP A 41 -8.49 15.49 6.51
N PRO A 42 -8.85 16.43 7.40
CA PRO A 42 -10.21 16.54 7.90
C PRO A 42 -11.15 17.08 6.82
N ASP A 43 -12.41 16.64 6.83
CA ASP A 43 -13.45 17.11 5.88
C ASP A 43 -13.60 18.64 5.86
N SER A 44 -13.35 19.31 7.00
CA SER A 44 -13.52 20.76 7.16
C SER A 44 -12.60 21.60 6.26
N ILE A 45 -11.47 21.04 5.83
CA ILE A 45 -10.54 21.72 4.92
C ILE A 45 -10.59 21.15 3.49
N TRP A 46 -11.37 20.08 3.26
CA TRP A 46 -11.47 19.43 1.96
C TRP A 46 -12.40 20.22 1.02
N THR A 47 -11.90 21.30 0.48
CA THR A 47 -12.63 22.20 -0.40
C THR A 47 -11.86 22.46 -1.70
N PRO A 48 -12.53 22.91 -2.79
CA PRO A 48 -11.84 23.27 -4.03
C PRO A 48 -10.77 24.36 -3.87
N GLU A 49 -10.90 25.23 -2.85
CA GLU A 49 -9.91 26.25 -2.53
C GLU A 49 -8.63 25.64 -1.93
N PHE A 50 -8.77 24.51 -1.24
CA PHE A 50 -7.64 23.77 -0.67
C PHE A 50 -6.98 22.84 -1.69
N THR A 51 -7.79 22.14 -2.50
CA THR A 51 -7.29 21.19 -3.50
C THR A 51 -8.29 20.93 -4.63
N ASP A 52 -7.81 20.88 -5.87
CA ASP A 52 -8.63 20.52 -7.04
C ASP A 52 -9.24 19.11 -6.91
N LEU A 53 -8.65 18.25 -6.09
CA LEU A 53 -9.17 16.90 -5.82
C LEU A 53 -10.55 16.90 -5.18
N ALA A 54 -10.88 17.94 -4.39
CA ALA A 54 -12.21 18.10 -3.79
C ALA A 54 -13.32 18.26 -4.82
N THR A 55 -12.99 18.72 -6.03
CA THR A 55 -13.95 18.79 -7.14
C THR A 55 -14.32 17.40 -7.67
N ALA A 56 -13.35 16.48 -7.70
CA ALA A 56 -13.55 15.12 -8.20
C ALA A 56 -14.03 14.14 -7.13
N SER A 57 -13.66 14.37 -5.86
CA SER A 57 -14.06 13.53 -4.73
C SER A 57 -14.60 14.40 -3.58
N PRO A 58 -15.88 14.23 -3.21
CA PRO A 58 -16.53 15.07 -2.18
C PRO A 58 -16.00 14.81 -0.75
N SER A 59 -15.18 13.81 -0.55
CA SER A 59 -14.55 13.51 0.75
C SER A 59 -13.14 12.94 0.55
N PRO A 60 -12.17 13.31 1.41
CA PRO A 60 -10.81 12.75 1.39
C PRO A 60 -10.77 11.29 1.86
N HIS A 61 -11.83 10.79 2.51
CA HIS A 61 -11.85 9.49 3.18
C HIS A 61 -12.32 8.31 2.30
N ARG A 62 -12.48 8.52 0.99
CA ARG A 62 -13.01 7.49 0.07
C ARG A 62 -11.89 6.59 -0.47
N HIS A 63 -11.16 5.93 0.42
CA HIS A 63 -10.05 5.05 0.07
C HIS A 63 -10.51 3.67 -0.39
N LEU A 64 -9.72 3.08 -1.26
CA LEU A 64 -9.80 1.70 -1.73
C LEU A 64 -8.63 0.91 -1.15
N ASP A 65 -8.73 -0.40 -1.15
CA ASP A 65 -7.64 -1.31 -0.76
C ASP A 65 -6.43 -1.11 -1.68
N GLY A 66 -5.32 -0.60 -1.11
CA GLY A 66 -4.11 -0.26 -1.86
C GLY A 66 -3.46 -1.48 -2.53
N LEU A 67 -3.51 -2.66 -1.90
CA LEU A 67 -2.96 -3.89 -2.47
C LEU A 67 -3.83 -4.42 -3.63
N ALA A 68 -5.15 -4.29 -3.53
CA ALA A 68 -6.04 -4.64 -4.66
C ALA A 68 -5.81 -3.72 -5.86
N VAL A 69 -5.61 -2.41 -5.63
CA VAL A 69 -5.24 -1.46 -6.70
C VAL A 69 -3.85 -1.77 -7.25
N ALA A 70 -2.89 -2.17 -6.39
CA ALA A 70 -1.56 -2.58 -6.84
C ALA A 70 -1.60 -3.82 -7.74
N ALA A 71 -2.45 -4.82 -7.43
CA ALA A 71 -2.65 -5.99 -8.28
C ALA A 71 -3.21 -5.59 -9.66
N ALA A 72 -4.18 -4.68 -9.71
CA ALA A 72 -4.69 -4.15 -10.98
C ALA A 72 -3.60 -3.38 -11.76
N ALA A 73 -2.82 -2.54 -11.09
CA ALA A 73 -1.70 -1.82 -11.71
C ALA A 73 -0.62 -2.78 -12.23
N ALA A 74 -0.36 -3.89 -11.53
CA ALA A 74 0.63 -4.89 -11.91
C ALA A 74 0.37 -5.50 -13.28
N VAL A 75 -0.91 -5.77 -13.60
CA VAL A 75 -1.30 -6.35 -14.90
C VAL A 75 -1.48 -5.30 -16.01
N LEU A 76 -1.53 -4.02 -15.66
CA LEU A 76 -1.70 -2.90 -16.58
C LEU A 76 -0.38 -2.18 -16.90
N THR A 77 0.73 -2.58 -16.26
CA THR A 77 2.06 -2.01 -16.46
C THR A 77 3.09 -3.10 -16.75
N GLU A 78 4.17 -2.76 -17.46
CA GLU A 78 5.18 -3.73 -17.88
C GLU A 78 6.58 -3.45 -17.33
N ARG A 79 6.91 -2.20 -17.00
CA ARG A 79 8.27 -1.75 -16.73
C ARG A 79 8.49 -1.12 -15.37
N VAL A 80 7.57 -0.24 -14.97
CA VAL A 80 7.77 0.59 -13.78
C VAL A 80 7.59 -0.24 -12.50
N PRO A 81 8.49 -0.15 -11.52
CA PRO A 81 8.30 -0.73 -10.19
C PRO A 81 7.07 -0.16 -9.49
N LEU A 82 6.33 -1.03 -8.82
CA LEU A 82 5.16 -0.69 -8.02
C LEU A 82 5.50 -0.82 -6.53
N VAL A 83 5.19 0.19 -5.74
CA VAL A 83 5.57 0.24 -4.32
C VAL A 83 4.32 0.49 -3.48
N SER A 84 4.01 -0.39 -2.54
CA SER A 84 3.04 -0.02 -1.49
C SER A 84 3.68 1.01 -0.54
N ALA A 85 3.02 2.15 -0.30
CA ALA A 85 3.63 3.24 0.45
C ALA A 85 2.65 3.89 1.46
N VAL A 86 2.43 3.22 2.60
CA VAL A 86 2.89 1.90 3.02
C VAL A 86 1.71 1.08 3.51
N VAL A 87 1.83 -0.24 3.55
CA VAL A 87 0.84 -1.12 4.19
C VAL A 87 1.24 -1.29 5.66
N ASP A 88 0.27 -1.32 6.58
CA ASP A 88 0.56 -1.60 7.98
C ASP A 88 0.35 -3.09 8.35
N THR A 89 1.00 -3.49 9.42
CA THR A 89 0.96 -4.85 9.96
C THR A 89 -0.05 -5.04 11.09
N VAL A 90 -0.84 -4.02 11.40
CA VAL A 90 -1.91 -4.07 12.42
C VAL A 90 -3.22 -4.56 11.80
N ARG A 91 -3.58 -4.00 10.63
CA ARG A 91 -4.83 -4.33 9.92
C ARG A 91 -4.78 -5.67 9.19
N ARG A 92 -3.59 -6.19 8.92
CA ARG A 92 -3.41 -7.39 8.10
C ARG A 92 -2.48 -8.39 8.80
N HIS A 93 -2.91 -9.65 8.87
CA HIS A 93 -2.06 -10.72 9.38
C HIS A 93 -0.81 -10.90 8.49
N PRO A 94 0.40 -11.07 9.07
CA PRO A 94 1.65 -11.13 8.31
C PRO A 94 1.70 -12.25 7.26
N ALA A 95 1.11 -13.40 7.53
CA ALA A 95 1.02 -14.49 6.55
C ALA A 95 0.17 -14.09 5.32
N MET A 96 -0.93 -13.35 5.53
CA MET A 96 -1.75 -12.83 4.44
C MET A 96 -1.02 -11.75 3.64
N LEU A 97 -0.25 -10.89 4.33
CA LEU A 97 0.61 -9.90 3.67
C LEU A 97 1.67 -10.58 2.80
N ALA A 98 2.35 -11.59 3.33
CA ALA A 98 3.36 -12.35 2.60
C ALA A 98 2.78 -12.99 1.33
N GLN A 99 1.60 -13.63 1.44
CA GLN A 99 0.91 -14.25 0.31
C GLN A 99 0.46 -13.21 -0.72
N THR A 100 -0.18 -12.13 -0.28
CA THR A 100 -0.70 -11.08 -1.18
C THR A 100 0.45 -10.39 -1.91
N ALA A 101 1.50 -10.03 -1.20
CA ALA A 101 2.67 -9.37 -1.80
C ALA A 101 3.35 -10.27 -2.84
N LEU A 102 3.53 -11.56 -2.54
CA LEU A 102 4.08 -12.52 -3.49
C LEU A 102 3.19 -12.66 -4.73
N THR A 103 1.87 -12.67 -4.55
CA THR A 103 0.92 -12.72 -5.66
C THR A 103 1.05 -11.49 -6.56
N ILE A 104 1.09 -10.29 -5.97
CA ILE A 104 1.25 -9.04 -6.72
C ILE A 104 2.61 -9.01 -7.44
N ASP A 105 3.67 -9.47 -6.78
CA ASP A 105 5.00 -9.53 -7.38
C ASP A 105 5.05 -10.47 -8.59
N HIS A 106 4.39 -11.61 -8.54
CA HIS A 106 4.25 -12.52 -9.69
C HIS A 106 3.45 -11.86 -10.83
N LEU A 107 2.33 -11.18 -10.52
CA LEU A 107 1.57 -10.43 -11.52
C LEU A 107 2.39 -9.30 -12.14
N ALA A 108 3.28 -8.70 -11.36
CA ALA A 108 4.16 -7.63 -11.78
C ALA A 108 5.48 -8.12 -12.41
N ASN A 109 5.70 -9.43 -12.59
CA ASN A 109 6.96 -10.00 -13.06
C ASN A 109 8.20 -9.53 -12.27
N GLY A 110 8.12 -9.58 -10.93
CA GLY A 110 9.23 -9.22 -10.04
C GLY A 110 9.43 -7.71 -9.82
N ARG A 111 8.42 -6.88 -10.08
CA ARG A 111 8.52 -5.41 -9.97
C ARG A 111 7.82 -4.84 -8.72
N PHE A 112 7.21 -5.67 -7.89
CA PHE A 112 6.51 -5.18 -6.71
C PHE A 112 7.45 -5.05 -5.51
N ILE A 113 7.38 -3.92 -4.85
CA ILE A 113 8.11 -3.63 -3.61
C ILE A 113 7.09 -3.45 -2.49
N LEU A 114 7.11 -4.35 -1.52
CA LEU A 114 6.27 -4.26 -0.33
C LEU A 114 6.87 -3.26 0.66
N GLY A 115 6.33 -2.05 0.71
CA GLY A 115 6.61 -1.07 1.75
C GLY A 115 5.70 -1.30 2.94
N LEU A 116 6.28 -1.47 4.12
CA LEU A 116 5.58 -1.76 5.37
C LEU A 116 5.81 -0.71 6.43
N GLY A 117 4.82 -0.52 7.29
CA GLY A 117 4.87 0.39 8.44
C GLY A 117 4.18 -0.21 9.67
N SER A 118 4.40 0.43 10.81
CA SER A 118 3.79 0.02 12.10
C SER A 118 2.32 0.43 12.25
N GLY A 119 1.76 1.10 11.26
CA GLY A 119 0.37 1.58 11.26
C GLY A 119 0.20 2.99 11.84
N GLU A 120 -1.02 3.47 11.74
CA GLU A 120 -1.48 4.79 12.17
C GLU A 120 -2.77 4.64 12.99
N SER A 121 -2.91 5.45 14.05
CA SER A 121 -4.06 5.35 14.95
C SER A 121 -5.40 5.62 14.26
N GLU A 122 -5.46 6.58 13.35
CA GLU A 122 -6.65 6.94 12.59
C GLU A 122 -7.11 5.86 11.60
N ASN A 123 -6.19 5.03 11.14
CA ASN A 123 -6.47 3.92 10.24
C ASN A 123 -6.71 2.58 10.96
N THR A 124 -6.63 2.56 12.30
CA THR A 124 -6.72 1.34 13.12
C THR A 124 -7.78 1.42 14.22
N LEU A 125 -7.66 2.38 15.14
CA LEU A 125 -8.52 2.45 16.33
C LEU A 125 -10.02 2.59 16.02
N PRO A 126 -10.49 3.42 15.07
CA PRO A 126 -11.91 3.55 14.77
C PRO A 126 -12.54 2.27 14.22
N TYR A 127 -11.74 1.34 13.72
CA TYR A 127 -12.15 0.07 13.12
C TYR A 127 -12.01 -1.12 14.08
N GLY A 128 -11.65 -0.86 15.34
CA GLY A 128 -11.53 -1.90 16.36
C GLY A 128 -10.23 -2.72 16.31
N PHE A 129 -9.22 -2.28 15.55
CA PHE A 129 -7.92 -2.93 15.57
C PHE A 129 -7.13 -2.53 16.82
N ASP A 130 -6.45 -3.51 17.42
CA ASP A 130 -5.55 -3.26 18.55
C ASP A 130 -4.24 -2.63 18.08
N PHE A 131 -4.11 -1.33 18.30
CA PHE A 131 -2.92 -0.54 17.95
C PHE A 131 -1.84 -0.58 19.05
N SER A 132 -2.08 -1.27 20.16
CA SER A 132 -1.09 -1.41 21.23
C SER A 132 0.17 -2.13 20.72
N ARG A 133 1.33 -1.67 21.19
CA ARG A 133 2.62 -2.25 20.81
C ARG A 133 2.83 -2.40 19.29
N SER A 134 2.36 -1.44 18.52
CA SER A 134 2.37 -1.48 17.05
C SER A 134 3.78 -1.70 16.46
N VAL A 135 4.82 -1.15 17.09
CA VAL A 135 6.22 -1.35 16.65
C VAL A 135 6.68 -2.79 16.89
N SER A 136 6.40 -3.37 18.06
CA SER A 136 6.77 -4.77 18.34
C SER A 136 6.02 -5.75 17.45
N ARG A 137 4.73 -5.47 17.16
CA ARG A 137 3.94 -6.23 16.18
C ARG A 137 4.54 -6.12 14.78
N PHE A 138 5.01 -4.93 14.41
CA PHE A 138 5.67 -4.70 13.12
C PHE A 138 6.97 -5.51 13.00
N GLU A 139 7.82 -5.50 14.05
CA GLU A 139 9.07 -6.28 14.07
C GLU A 139 8.80 -7.77 13.93
N GLU A 140 7.81 -8.30 14.66
CA GLU A 140 7.44 -9.71 14.59
C GLU A 140 6.83 -10.06 13.22
N ALA A 141 5.97 -9.20 12.68
CA ALA A 141 5.39 -9.38 11.35
C ALA A 141 6.47 -9.44 10.25
N LEU A 142 7.50 -8.58 10.33
CA LEU A 142 8.64 -8.64 9.40
C LEU A 142 9.38 -9.98 9.49
N ALA A 143 9.59 -10.50 10.70
CA ALA A 143 10.24 -11.79 10.90
C ALA A 143 9.42 -12.93 10.27
N VAL A 144 8.09 -12.94 10.47
CA VAL A 144 7.18 -13.94 9.89
C VAL A 144 7.18 -13.86 8.36
N ILE A 145 7.05 -12.65 7.78
CA ILE A 145 7.04 -12.47 6.33
C ILE A 145 8.35 -12.97 5.72
N GLN A 146 9.49 -12.60 6.31
CA GLN A 146 10.80 -13.03 5.82
C GLN A 146 11.00 -14.55 5.95
N LEU A 147 10.53 -15.16 7.06
CA LEU A 147 10.58 -16.59 7.26
C LEU A 147 9.79 -17.33 6.18
N LEU A 148 8.55 -16.90 5.91
CA LEU A 148 7.69 -17.48 4.88
C LEU A 148 8.31 -17.38 3.48
N TRP A 149 8.92 -16.24 3.14
CA TRP A 149 9.51 -16.05 1.81
C TRP A 149 10.84 -16.80 1.57
N ARG A 150 11.53 -17.19 2.66
CA ARG A 150 12.83 -17.90 2.58
C ARG A 150 12.71 -19.41 2.71
N SER A 151 11.52 -19.93 3.01
CA SER A 151 11.31 -21.33 3.35
C SER A 151 10.67 -22.10 2.20
N ASP A 152 11.21 -23.28 1.92
CA ASP A 152 10.70 -24.19 0.89
C ASP A 152 9.69 -25.20 1.43
N GLY A 153 9.36 -25.15 2.72
CA GLY A 153 8.47 -26.11 3.41
C GLY A 153 7.76 -25.49 4.61
N PRO A 154 7.04 -26.32 5.38
CA PRO A 154 6.36 -25.87 6.59
C PRO A 154 7.33 -25.22 7.57
N VAL A 155 6.88 -24.13 8.20
CA VAL A 155 7.64 -23.39 9.21
C VAL A 155 6.80 -23.20 10.46
N ASP A 156 7.47 -23.19 11.61
CA ASP A 156 6.89 -22.81 12.89
C ASP A 156 7.48 -21.47 13.32
N PHE A 157 6.64 -20.62 13.91
CA PHE A 157 7.03 -19.33 14.47
C PHE A 157 6.38 -19.17 15.84
N ASP A 158 7.21 -19.11 16.89
CA ASP A 158 6.77 -18.86 18.27
C ASP A 158 6.89 -17.36 18.56
N GLY A 159 5.80 -16.64 18.36
CA GLY A 159 5.71 -15.20 18.51
C GLY A 159 4.90 -14.78 19.73
N GLN A 160 4.83 -13.46 19.94
CA GLN A 160 4.07 -12.86 21.02
C GLN A 160 2.66 -12.38 20.56
N PHE A 161 2.44 -12.22 19.26
CA PHE A 161 1.24 -11.62 18.68
C PHE A 161 0.52 -12.53 17.69
#